data_a3303c5859189a8a3eb5bf85ec04d670
#
_entry.id   a3303c5859189a8a3eb5bf85ec04d670
#
_cell.length_a   1.000
_cell.length_b   1.000
_cell.length_c   1.000
_cell.angle_alpha   90.00
_cell.angle_beta   90.00
_cell.angle_gamma   90.00
#
_symmetry.space_group_name_H-M   'P 1'
#
loop_
_entity.id
_entity.type
_entity.pdbx_description
1 polymer ?
#
loop_
_entity_poly.entity_id
_entity_poly.type
_entity_poly.pdbx_seq_one_letter_code
_entity_poly.pdbx_strand_id
1 'polypeptide(L)'
;MSETVKETSWTPLIVIAFASFIIALDATFMNVSISQVVVDLNTDVSTIQSIMSFYTLITAAFMLLSAKLQDIVGKKKLFIIGAALYGVGTFTAAVSPSATVLFIGWSLIEGIAGALMLPATVSLISGTYSGEKRTVALAIVGVMGAVAAAIGPLFGGIMTTFLSWRYGFAVELIIVFIILVMRNSIPDFAPTESRSDLDTTGAIISFIGLVLLVLGILSLSKDTTTSIITIIVGLIALAGFAYFEVRRKRNGQVPLLDMDLFKDRNLRTGTLVLLLSYLAMGGALFAVSLFLQSVLQLNAFNTGLTTLPMTIGLLIFAIIAPSLTGKLNHKAIIAIGCIMAIIGCLILSYQFRLDTTIFTLMPGLFVLGAGLGFIMALCTDISLSNVPAESQNNASGVNSTGQSLGESMGTAIIGIILILGVMGGVSTAIDTYAPDHSGDQQLHQDVLNYFQKVGNLDDIKDNNTVVDVANTIIQETMAFVMQVTTIIMAIVFILTLRLQDKKLKKQ
;
A
#
# COMPACT_ATOMS: atom_id res chain seq x y z
N MET A 1 -2.86 11.16 -50.46
CA MET A 1 -3.87 10.29 -49.87
C MET A 1 -3.87 10.57 -48.37
N SER A 2 -4.87 11.26 -47.85
CA SER A 2 -5.00 11.52 -46.41
C SER A 2 -5.35 10.18 -45.76
N GLU A 3 -4.42 9.62 -44.99
CA GLU A 3 -4.79 8.58 -44.03
C GLU A 3 -5.83 9.18 -43.07
N THR A 4 -7.05 8.74 -43.19
CA THR A 4 -8.10 8.97 -42.21
C THR A 4 -7.60 8.38 -40.90
N VAL A 5 -7.13 9.24 -39.97
CA VAL A 5 -6.85 8.87 -38.59
C VAL A 5 -8.15 8.27 -38.03
N LYS A 6 -8.21 6.94 -37.97
CA LYS A 6 -9.31 6.24 -37.30
C LYS A 6 -9.38 6.81 -35.88
N GLU A 7 -10.46 7.48 -35.55
CA GLU A 7 -10.71 7.95 -34.19
C GLU A 7 -10.61 6.74 -33.23
N THR A 8 -9.56 6.71 -32.43
CA THR A 8 -9.35 5.64 -31.48
C THR A 8 -10.45 5.69 -30.43
N SER A 9 -11.30 4.68 -30.37
CA SER A 9 -12.38 4.55 -29.40
C SER A 9 -11.88 4.66 -27.96
N TRP A 10 -12.68 5.20 -27.06
CA TRP A 10 -12.40 5.23 -25.62
C TRP A 10 -12.75 3.92 -24.90
N THR A 11 -13.36 2.94 -25.59
CA THR A 11 -13.74 1.65 -25.01
C THR A 11 -12.57 0.89 -24.41
N PRO A 12 -11.38 0.78 -25.05
CA PRO A 12 -10.20 0.16 -24.41
C PRO A 12 -9.83 0.82 -23.08
N LEU A 13 -9.90 2.15 -23.01
CA LEU A 13 -9.59 2.89 -21.79
C LEU A 13 -10.49 2.49 -20.62
N ILE A 14 -11.79 2.36 -20.86
CA ILE A 14 -12.76 1.99 -19.81
C ILE A 14 -12.40 0.64 -19.22
N VAL A 15 -12.12 -0.35 -20.07
CA VAL A 15 -11.76 -1.72 -19.64
C VAL A 15 -10.46 -1.73 -18.84
N ILE A 16 -9.45 -0.97 -19.30
CA ILE A 16 -8.16 -0.88 -18.64
C ILE A 16 -8.28 -0.10 -17.31
N ALA A 17 -9.11 0.95 -17.27
CA ALA A 17 -9.35 1.74 -16.06
C ALA A 17 -10.05 0.92 -14.96
N PHE A 18 -10.94 -0.01 -15.32
CA PHE A 18 -11.55 -0.94 -14.37
C PHE A 18 -10.52 -1.82 -13.66
N ALA A 19 -9.44 -2.22 -14.32
CA ALA A 19 -8.37 -2.97 -13.68
C ALA A 19 -7.65 -2.15 -12.61
N SER A 20 -7.31 -0.88 -12.91
CA SER A 20 -6.73 0.02 -11.89
C SER A 20 -7.71 0.30 -10.75
N PHE A 21 -9.01 0.37 -11.06
CA PHE A 21 -10.05 0.58 -10.07
C PHE A 21 -10.12 -0.58 -9.07
N ILE A 22 -10.25 -1.85 -9.54
CA ILE A 22 -10.42 -3.00 -8.64
C ILE A 22 -9.17 -3.21 -7.78
N ILE A 23 -7.96 -3.10 -8.35
CA ILE A 23 -6.71 -3.31 -7.60
C ILE A 23 -6.55 -2.25 -6.48
N ALA A 24 -6.91 -0.99 -6.76
CA ALA A 24 -6.83 0.07 -5.75
C ALA A 24 -7.97 -0.01 -4.72
N LEU A 25 -9.16 -0.48 -5.11
CA LEU A 25 -10.28 -0.73 -4.21
C LEU A 25 -9.92 -1.84 -3.22
N ASP A 26 -9.41 -2.96 -3.73
CA ASP A 26 -9.03 -4.14 -2.97
C ASP A 26 -7.97 -3.83 -1.90
N ALA A 27 -6.95 -3.06 -2.26
CA ALA A 27 -5.90 -2.65 -1.33
C ALA A 27 -6.43 -1.86 -0.10
N THR A 28 -7.61 -1.26 -0.17
CA THR A 28 -8.10 -0.36 0.87
C THR A 28 -9.36 -0.82 1.58
N PHE A 29 -10.26 -1.57 0.92
CA PHE A 29 -11.56 -1.91 1.51
C PHE A 29 -11.43 -2.89 2.68
N MET A 30 -10.47 -3.79 2.66
CA MET A 30 -10.28 -4.79 3.72
C MET A 30 -9.77 -4.20 5.05
N ASN A 31 -9.16 -3.02 5.04
CA ASN A 31 -8.69 -2.36 6.27
C ASN A 31 -9.80 -2.09 7.29
N VAL A 32 -11.02 -1.84 6.84
CA VAL A 32 -12.17 -1.57 7.70
C VAL A 32 -12.95 -2.83 8.09
N SER A 33 -12.56 -3.98 7.55
CA SER A 33 -13.24 -5.27 7.74
C SER A 33 -12.50 -6.21 8.71
N ILE A 34 -11.33 -5.81 9.22
CA ILE A 34 -10.39 -6.66 9.95
C ILE A 34 -11.08 -7.41 11.09
N SER A 35 -11.79 -6.71 11.98
CA SER A 35 -12.42 -7.35 13.15
C SER A 35 -13.50 -8.36 12.76
N GLN A 36 -14.30 -8.07 11.73
CA GLN A 36 -15.33 -8.99 11.26
C GLN A 36 -14.71 -10.24 10.60
N VAL A 37 -13.63 -10.06 9.82
CA VAL A 37 -12.91 -11.19 9.20
C VAL A 37 -12.29 -12.10 10.27
N VAL A 38 -11.72 -11.51 11.33
CA VAL A 38 -11.17 -12.25 12.48
C VAL A 38 -12.25 -13.13 13.12
N VAL A 39 -13.43 -12.57 13.37
CA VAL A 39 -14.56 -13.31 13.95
C VAL A 39 -15.05 -14.39 13.01
N ASP A 40 -15.33 -14.04 11.75
CA ASP A 40 -15.94 -14.96 10.76
C ASP A 40 -15.04 -16.15 10.40
N LEU A 41 -13.70 -15.95 10.41
CA LEU A 41 -12.73 -16.99 10.09
C LEU A 41 -12.12 -17.67 11.33
N ASN A 42 -12.59 -17.28 12.54
CA ASN A 42 -12.11 -17.78 13.82
C ASN A 42 -10.56 -17.74 13.91
N THR A 43 -10.00 -16.56 13.72
CA THR A 43 -8.56 -16.31 13.65
C THR A 43 -8.18 -15.11 14.52
N ASP A 44 -6.97 -14.59 14.38
CA ASP A 44 -6.46 -13.44 15.10
C ASP A 44 -6.06 -12.28 14.18
N VAL A 45 -5.93 -11.09 14.76
CA VAL A 45 -5.55 -9.86 14.02
C VAL A 45 -4.18 -10.00 13.34
N SER A 46 -3.21 -10.67 13.98
CA SER A 46 -1.86 -10.87 13.44
C SER A 46 -1.89 -11.72 12.15
N THR A 47 -2.78 -12.72 12.11
CA THR A 47 -2.99 -13.55 10.91
C THR A 47 -3.57 -12.71 9.77
N ILE A 48 -4.61 -11.92 10.04
CA ILE A 48 -5.21 -11.05 9.00
C ILE A 48 -4.22 -9.96 8.55
N GLN A 49 -3.48 -9.35 9.46
CA GLN A 49 -2.38 -8.43 9.15
C GLN A 49 -1.34 -9.08 8.22
N SER A 50 -0.98 -10.34 8.49
CA SER A 50 -0.05 -11.09 7.65
C SER A 50 -0.62 -11.28 6.24
N ILE A 51 -1.89 -11.68 6.12
CA ILE A 51 -2.59 -11.85 4.84
C ILE A 51 -2.55 -10.54 4.02
N MET A 52 -2.90 -9.41 4.65
CA MET A 52 -2.85 -8.09 4.01
C MET A 52 -1.45 -7.71 3.54
N SER A 53 -0.45 -7.89 4.41
CA SER A 53 0.96 -7.60 4.08
C SER A 53 1.48 -8.50 2.95
N PHE A 54 1.06 -9.77 2.92
CA PHE A 54 1.45 -10.70 1.86
C PHE A 54 0.81 -10.37 0.51
N TYR A 55 -0.43 -9.86 0.47
CA TYR A 55 -1.06 -9.42 -0.77
C TYR A 55 -0.20 -8.37 -1.48
N THR A 56 0.14 -7.31 -0.78
CA THR A 56 0.96 -6.22 -1.35
C THR A 56 2.41 -6.62 -1.59
N LEU A 57 2.98 -7.51 -0.75
CA LEU A 57 4.31 -8.09 -0.95
C LEU A 57 4.38 -8.94 -2.23
N ILE A 58 3.43 -9.85 -2.43
CA ILE A 58 3.40 -10.72 -3.61
C ILE A 58 3.23 -9.89 -4.86
N THR A 59 2.35 -8.88 -4.81
CA THR A 59 2.21 -7.90 -5.90
C THR A 59 3.55 -7.22 -6.20
N ALA A 60 4.26 -6.71 -5.19
CA ALA A 60 5.57 -6.08 -5.36
C ALA A 60 6.61 -7.04 -5.96
N ALA A 61 6.67 -8.27 -5.45
CA ALA A 61 7.67 -9.26 -5.83
C ALA A 61 7.51 -9.75 -7.29
N PHE A 62 6.27 -9.82 -7.77
CA PHE A 62 6.00 -10.22 -9.16
C PHE A 62 5.98 -9.05 -10.15
N MET A 63 5.97 -7.80 -9.68
CA MET A 63 5.81 -6.63 -10.56
C MET A 63 6.95 -6.47 -11.56
N LEU A 64 8.20 -6.66 -11.15
CA LEU A 64 9.37 -6.60 -12.04
C LEU A 64 9.33 -7.72 -13.09
N LEU A 65 9.01 -8.94 -12.65
CA LEU A 65 8.86 -10.08 -13.56
C LEU A 65 7.71 -9.83 -14.56
N SER A 66 6.61 -9.30 -14.11
CA SER A 66 5.45 -9.00 -14.95
C SER A 66 5.76 -7.93 -16.00
N ALA A 67 6.48 -6.87 -15.63
CA ALA A 67 6.92 -5.84 -16.57
C ALA A 67 7.74 -6.45 -17.72
N LYS A 68 8.53 -7.48 -17.46
CA LYS A 68 9.30 -8.22 -18.48
C LYS A 68 8.44 -9.21 -19.26
N LEU A 69 7.56 -9.93 -18.57
CA LEU A 69 6.67 -10.90 -19.20
C LEU A 69 5.75 -10.28 -20.25
N GLN A 70 5.31 -9.02 -20.07
CA GLN A 70 4.45 -8.35 -21.06
C GLN A 70 5.14 -8.14 -22.41
N ASP A 71 6.47 -7.97 -22.42
CA ASP A 71 7.24 -7.79 -23.63
C ASP A 71 7.47 -9.12 -24.37
N ILE A 72 7.45 -10.25 -23.63
CA ILE A 72 7.64 -11.62 -24.14
C ILE A 72 6.32 -12.28 -24.56
N VAL A 73 5.27 -12.13 -23.76
CA VAL A 73 3.98 -12.80 -23.95
C VAL A 73 3.01 -11.96 -24.77
N GLY A 74 3.21 -10.64 -24.77
CA GLY A 74 2.30 -9.64 -25.32
C GLY A 74 1.43 -8.99 -24.27
N LYS A 75 1.34 -7.66 -24.32
CA LYS A 75 0.70 -6.81 -23.30
C LYS A 75 -0.77 -7.17 -23.03
N LYS A 76 -1.56 -7.29 -24.12
CA LYS A 76 -2.97 -7.69 -24.01
C LYS A 76 -3.14 -9.08 -23.44
N LYS A 77 -2.37 -10.05 -23.93
CA LYS A 77 -2.47 -11.44 -23.48
C LYS A 77 -2.16 -11.57 -22.00
N LEU A 78 -1.08 -10.90 -21.53
CA LEU A 78 -0.71 -10.90 -20.12
C LEU A 78 -1.78 -10.23 -19.25
N PHE A 79 -2.32 -9.09 -19.68
CA PHE A 79 -3.41 -8.40 -18.99
C PHE A 79 -4.66 -9.29 -18.84
N ILE A 80 -5.07 -10.01 -19.89
CA ILE A 80 -6.23 -10.91 -19.84
C ILE A 80 -5.97 -12.14 -18.95
N ILE A 81 -4.75 -12.71 -19.01
CA ILE A 81 -4.35 -13.78 -18.08
C ILE A 81 -4.41 -13.27 -16.64
N GLY A 82 -3.87 -12.07 -16.37
CA GLY A 82 -3.96 -11.42 -15.07
C GLY A 82 -5.40 -11.25 -14.61
N ALA A 83 -6.28 -10.69 -15.47
CA ALA A 83 -7.69 -10.50 -15.14
C ALA A 83 -8.43 -11.84 -14.85
N ALA A 84 -8.15 -12.89 -15.62
CA ALA A 84 -8.74 -14.20 -15.37
C ALA A 84 -8.25 -14.79 -14.03
N LEU A 85 -6.95 -14.67 -13.76
CA LEU A 85 -6.35 -15.12 -12.50
C LEU A 85 -6.88 -14.30 -11.31
N TYR A 86 -7.05 -12.98 -11.48
CA TYR A 86 -7.68 -12.09 -10.49
C TYR A 86 -9.09 -12.61 -10.15
N GLY A 87 -9.90 -12.93 -11.15
CA GLY A 87 -11.22 -13.50 -10.95
C GLY A 87 -11.21 -14.83 -10.18
N VAL A 88 -10.22 -15.70 -10.40
CA VAL A 88 -10.05 -16.95 -9.62
C VAL A 88 -9.69 -16.64 -8.17
N GLY A 89 -8.77 -15.69 -7.94
CA GLY A 89 -8.37 -15.25 -6.60
C GLY A 89 -9.53 -14.64 -5.84
N THR A 90 -10.20 -13.66 -6.43
CA THR A 90 -11.39 -12.98 -5.90
C THR A 90 -12.52 -13.96 -5.58
N PHE A 91 -12.81 -14.91 -6.47
CA PHE A 91 -13.81 -15.95 -6.21
C PHE A 91 -13.41 -16.81 -4.99
N THR A 92 -12.14 -17.24 -4.94
CA THR A 92 -11.64 -18.06 -3.83
C THR A 92 -11.70 -17.27 -2.51
N ALA A 93 -11.37 -15.97 -2.51
CA ALA A 93 -11.49 -15.10 -1.36
C ALA A 93 -12.95 -14.92 -0.91
N ALA A 94 -13.88 -14.69 -1.86
CA ALA A 94 -15.30 -14.50 -1.57
C ALA A 94 -15.93 -15.72 -0.88
N VAL A 95 -15.52 -16.95 -1.24
CA VAL A 95 -16.07 -18.18 -0.66
C VAL A 95 -15.19 -18.77 0.44
N SER A 96 -14.17 -18.07 0.91
CA SER A 96 -13.18 -18.61 1.85
C SER A 96 -13.80 -18.98 3.20
N PRO A 97 -13.64 -20.25 3.64
CA PRO A 97 -14.12 -20.71 4.93
C PRO A 97 -13.07 -20.57 6.06
N SER A 98 -11.83 -20.22 5.72
CA SER A 98 -10.71 -20.11 6.66
C SER A 98 -9.70 -19.08 6.22
N ALA A 99 -8.89 -18.60 7.16
CA ALA A 99 -7.79 -17.66 6.89
C ALA A 99 -6.79 -18.23 5.85
N THR A 100 -6.53 -19.52 5.86
CA THR A 100 -5.65 -20.19 4.87
C THR A 100 -6.21 -20.08 3.45
N VAL A 101 -7.50 -20.30 3.25
CA VAL A 101 -8.13 -20.19 1.93
C VAL A 101 -8.19 -18.73 1.49
N LEU A 102 -8.46 -17.80 2.42
CA LEU A 102 -8.39 -16.37 2.15
C LEU A 102 -6.96 -15.96 1.72
N PHE A 103 -5.93 -16.44 2.41
CA PHE A 103 -4.53 -16.20 2.03
C PHE A 103 -4.22 -16.69 0.61
N ILE A 104 -4.65 -17.91 0.27
CA ILE A 104 -4.42 -18.48 -1.08
C ILE A 104 -5.16 -17.67 -2.14
N GLY A 105 -6.43 -17.36 -1.93
CA GLY A 105 -7.26 -16.61 -2.89
C GLY A 105 -6.78 -15.17 -3.05
N TRP A 106 -6.79 -14.45 -1.96
CA TRP A 106 -6.50 -13.02 -1.95
C TRP A 106 -5.00 -12.74 -2.04
N SER A 107 -4.20 -13.14 -1.04
CA SER A 107 -2.79 -12.73 -1.01
C SER A 107 -1.97 -13.36 -2.14
N LEU A 108 -2.15 -14.64 -2.41
CA LEU A 108 -1.30 -15.34 -3.38
C LEU A 108 -1.81 -15.18 -4.82
N ILE A 109 -3.03 -15.64 -5.11
CA ILE A 109 -3.53 -15.68 -6.49
C ILE A 109 -3.80 -14.26 -6.99
N GLU A 110 -4.52 -13.47 -6.20
CA GLU A 110 -4.92 -12.11 -6.58
C GLU A 110 -3.74 -11.13 -6.55
N GLY A 111 -2.80 -11.29 -5.59
CA GLY A 111 -1.54 -10.54 -5.57
C GLY A 111 -0.69 -10.76 -6.83
N ILE A 112 -0.54 -12.01 -7.29
CA ILE A 112 0.12 -12.31 -8.57
C ILE A 112 -0.66 -11.67 -9.73
N ALA A 113 -1.97 -11.81 -9.74
CA ALA A 113 -2.83 -11.29 -10.79
C ALA A 113 -2.74 -9.75 -10.92
N GLY A 114 -2.78 -9.03 -9.79
CA GLY A 114 -2.59 -7.59 -9.74
C GLY A 114 -1.22 -7.17 -10.29
N ALA A 115 -0.17 -7.90 -9.94
CA ALA A 115 1.17 -7.68 -10.50
C ALA A 115 1.23 -7.88 -12.02
N LEU A 116 0.46 -8.82 -12.58
CA LEU A 116 0.39 -9.01 -14.04
C LEU A 116 -0.37 -7.89 -14.74
N MET A 117 -1.39 -7.33 -14.10
CA MET A 117 -2.27 -6.32 -14.70
C MET A 117 -1.68 -4.91 -14.64
N LEU A 118 -1.11 -4.49 -13.51
CA LEU A 118 -0.69 -3.10 -13.28
C LEU A 118 0.32 -2.56 -14.32
N PRO A 119 1.45 -3.21 -14.61
CA PRO A 119 2.39 -2.73 -15.64
C PRO A 119 1.77 -2.77 -17.04
N ALA A 120 0.94 -3.80 -17.32
CA ALA A 120 0.25 -3.92 -18.60
C ALA A 120 -0.75 -2.77 -18.83
N THR A 121 -1.40 -2.26 -17.79
CA THR A 121 -2.32 -1.12 -17.86
C THR A 121 -1.66 0.11 -18.50
N VAL A 122 -0.52 0.53 -17.95
CA VAL A 122 0.22 1.71 -18.46
C VAL A 122 0.73 1.47 -19.89
N SER A 123 1.23 0.27 -20.15
CA SER A 123 1.77 -0.11 -21.46
C SER A 123 0.71 -0.20 -22.55
N LEU A 124 -0.49 -0.72 -22.23
CA LEU A 124 -1.64 -0.79 -23.14
C LEU A 124 -2.15 0.59 -23.50
N ILE A 125 -2.31 1.48 -22.51
CA ILE A 125 -2.71 2.88 -22.75
C ILE A 125 -1.69 3.58 -23.64
N SER A 126 -0.41 3.43 -23.34
CA SER A 126 0.67 4.07 -24.10
C SER A 126 0.81 3.55 -25.53
N GLY A 127 0.42 2.31 -25.77
CA GLY A 127 0.39 1.73 -27.14
C GLY A 127 -0.89 2.05 -27.90
N THR A 128 -2.02 2.28 -27.21
CA THR A 128 -3.34 2.52 -27.84
C THR A 128 -3.53 3.97 -28.21
N TYR A 129 -3.05 4.90 -27.39
CA TYR A 129 -3.28 6.34 -27.54
C TYR A 129 -1.97 7.08 -27.76
N SER A 130 -2.03 8.20 -28.51
CA SER A 130 -0.88 9.05 -28.81
C SER A 130 -1.18 10.52 -28.48
N GLY A 131 -0.13 11.34 -28.34
CA GLY A 131 -0.26 12.80 -28.12
C GLY A 131 -1.11 13.14 -26.90
N GLU A 132 -2.00 14.12 -27.04
CA GLU A 132 -2.88 14.60 -25.96
C GLU A 132 -3.85 13.52 -25.47
N LYS A 133 -4.38 12.67 -26.37
CA LYS A 133 -5.26 11.55 -25.99
C LYS A 133 -4.58 10.56 -25.03
N ARG A 134 -3.26 10.31 -25.21
CA ARG A 134 -2.48 9.46 -24.29
C ARG A 134 -2.38 10.10 -22.92
N THR A 135 -2.10 11.38 -22.85
CA THR A 135 -2.00 12.11 -21.57
C THR A 135 -3.32 12.06 -20.81
N VAL A 136 -4.43 12.31 -21.50
CA VAL A 136 -5.77 12.24 -20.92
C VAL A 136 -6.11 10.81 -20.46
N ALA A 137 -5.79 9.80 -21.27
CA ALA A 137 -6.06 8.40 -20.93
C ALA A 137 -5.28 7.94 -19.69
N LEU A 138 -3.99 8.29 -19.56
CA LEU A 138 -3.18 8.00 -18.38
C LEU A 138 -3.71 8.74 -17.15
N ALA A 139 -4.15 9.99 -17.30
CA ALA A 139 -4.77 10.75 -16.22
C ALA A 139 -6.06 10.08 -15.72
N ILE A 140 -6.93 9.61 -16.63
CA ILE A 140 -8.19 8.92 -16.28
C ILE A 140 -7.89 7.64 -15.49
N VAL A 141 -6.91 6.82 -15.92
CA VAL A 141 -6.52 5.60 -15.19
C VAL A 141 -5.99 5.95 -13.79
N GLY A 142 -5.17 6.99 -13.66
CA GLY A 142 -4.70 7.47 -12.36
C GLY A 142 -5.83 7.95 -11.45
N VAL A 143 -6.78 8.73 -12.01
CA VAL A 143 -7.97 9.21 -11.26
C VAL A 143 -8.85 8.05 -10.83
N MET A 144 -9.07 7.04 -11.69
CA MET A 144 -9.86 5.86 -11.34
C MET A 144 -9.25 5.08 -10.18
N GLY A 145 -7.92 4.89 -10.16
CA GLY A 145 -7.22 4.29 -9.03
C GLY A 145 -7.34 5.13 -7.75
N ALA A 146 -7.17 6.44 -7.85
CA ALA A 146 -7.28 7.35 -6.70
C ALA A 146 -8.71 7.39 -6.13
N VAL A 147 -9.74 7.42 -6.98
CA VAL A 147 -11.15 7.35 -6.58
C VAL A 147 -11.45 6.02 -5.90
N ALA A 148 -10.97 4.90 -6.46
CA ALA A 148 -11.16 3.57 -5.88
C ALA A 148 -10.52 3.47 -4.48
N ALA A 149 -9.29 3.94 -4.33
CA ALA A 149 -8.62 3.99 -3.02
C ALA A 149 -9.36 4.89 -2.02
N ALA A 150 -9.93 6.01 -2.48
CA ALA A 150 -10.68 6.94 -1.65
C ALA A 150 -12.01 6.36 -1.16
N ILE A 151 -12.75 5.67 -2.03
CA ILE A 151 -14.05 5.07 -1.67
C ILE A 151 -13.93 3.70 -1.00
N GLY A 152 -12.75 3.05 -1.09
CA GLY A 152 -12.50 1.70 -0.59
C GLY A 152 -12.93 1.49 0.86
N PRO A 153 -12.51 2.31 1.83
CA PRO A 153 -12.93 2.17 3.21
C PRO A 153 -14.45 2.31 3.40
N LEU A 154 -15.09 3.25 2.71
CA LEU A 154 -16.54 3.41 2.77
C LEU A 154 -17.27 2.22 2.13
N PHE A 155 -16.81 1.76 0.97
CA PHE A 155 -17.31 0.59 0.28
C PHE A 155 -17.17 -0.67 1.14
N GLY A 156 -15.97 -0.92 1.69
CA GLY A 156 -15.71 -2.03 2.61
C GLY A 156 -16.59 -1.96 3.85
N GLY A 157 -16.77 -0.76 4.40
CA GLY A 157 -17.64 -0.50 5.53
C GLY A 157 -19.10 -0.85 5.26
N ILE A 158 -19.65 -0.43 4.11
CA ILE A 158 -21.02 -0.76 3.68
C ILE A 158 -21.16 -2.27 3.48
N MET A 159 -20.26 -2.88 2.71
CA MET A 159 -20.34 -4.32 2.44
C MET A 159 -20.26 -5.13 3.73
N THR A 160 -19.29 -4.85 4.60
CA THR A 160 -19.06 -5.61 5.82
C THR A 160 -20.19 -5.43 6.85
N THR A 161 -20.71 -4.22 7.02
CA THR A 161 -21.72 -3.93 8.04
C THR A 161 -23.11 -4.41 7.65
N PHE A 162 -23.51 -4.20 6.39
CA PHE A 162 -24.89 -4.45 5.96
C PHE A 162 -25.09 -5.78 5.23
N LEU A 163 -24.00 -6.39 4.74
CA LEU A 163 -24.01 -7.65 4.02
C LEU A 163 -22.97 -8.62 4.60
N SER A 164 -21.80 -8.66 4.01
CA SER A 164 -20.60 -9.39 4.46
C SER A 164 -19.40 -8.85 3.69
N TRP A 165 -18.22 -8.85 4.29
CA TRP A 165 -16.95 -8.50 3.62
C TRP A 165 -16.72 -9.34 2.34
N ARG A 166 -17.28 -10.55 2.28
CA ARG A 166 -17.23 -11.43 1.09
C ARG A 166 -17.87 -10.82 -0.14
N TYR A 167 -18.88 -9.97 0.04
CA TYR A 167 -19.53 -9.27 -1.09
C TYR A 167 -18.63 -8.18 -1.69
N GLY A 168 -17.64 -7.68 -0.95
CA GLY A 168 -16.60 -6.82 -1.53
C GLY A 168 -15.91 -7.53 -2.70
N PHE A 169 -15.42 -8.73 -2.47
CA PHE A 169 -14.83 -9.58 -3.51
C PHE A 169 -15.85 -9.96 -4.60
N ALA A 170 -17.11 -10.22 -4.25
CA ALA A 170 -18.14 -10.54 -5.24
C ALA A 170 -18.39 -9.37 -6.23
N VAL A 171 -18.34 -8.12 -5.77
CA VAL A 171 -18.43 -6.94 -6.65
C VAL A 171 -17.22 -6.84 -7.58
N GLU A 172 -16.03 -7.11 -7.09
CA GLU A 172 -14.81 -7.16 -7.92
C GLU A 172 -14.92 -8.26 -8.99
N LEU A 173 -15.46 -9.42 -8.65
CA LEU A 173 -15.70 -10.50 -9.61
C LEU A 173 -16.61 -10.07 -10.75
N ILE A 174 -17.62 -9.24 -10.47
CA ILE A 174 -18.49 -8.66 -11.52
C ILE A 174 -17.67 -7.76 -12.45
N ILE A 175 -16.80 -6.92 -11.90
CA ILE A 175 -15.94 -6.03 -12.71
C ILE A 175 -14.95 -6.84 -13.55
N VAL A 176 -14.34 -7.89 -12.98
CA VAL A 176 -13.46 -8.81 -13.72
C VAL A 176 -14.22 -9.47 -14.88
N PHE A 177 -15.44 -9.91 -14.63
CA PHE A 177 -16.29 -10.47 -15.69
C PHE A 177 -16.52 -9.47 -16.83
N ILE A 178 -16.80 -8.21 -16.51
CA ILE A 178 -16.94 -7.14 -17.52
C ILE A 178 -15.64 -6.97 -18.31
N ILE A 179 -14.46 -6.94 -17.65
CA ILE A 179 -13.15 -6.85 -18.30
C ILE A 179 -12.98 -8.01 -19.29
N LEU A 180 -13.27 -9.23 -18.87
CA LEU A 180 -13.10 -10.44 -19.70
C LEU A 180 -14.05 -10.48 -20.89
N VAL A 181 -15.32 -10.06 -20.72
CA VAL A 181 -16.30 -9.96 -21.80
C VAL A 181 -15.87 -8.91 -22.82
N MET A 182 -15.37 -7.77 -22.35
CA MET A 182 -14.95 -6.66 -23.19
C MET A 182 -13.51 -6.78 -23.71
N ARG A 183 -12.80 -7.89 -23.48
CA ARG A 183 -11.37 -8.08 -23.86
C ARG A 183 -11.07 -7.79 -25.34
N ASN A 184 -12.05 -7.99 -26.23
CA ASN A 184 -11.86 -7.77 -27.65
C ASN A 184 -11.75 -6.29 -28.02
N SER A 185 -12.15 -5.37 -27.14
CA SER A 185 -11.97 -3.93 -27.36
C SER A 185 -10.51 -3.49 -27.20
N ILE A 186 -9.69 -4.24 -26.44
CA ILE A 186 -8.29 -3.92 -26.20
C ILE A 186 -7.49 -4.29 -27.48
N PRO A 187 -6.71 -3.36 -28.03
CA PRO A 187 -5.82 -3.65 -29.16
C PRO A 187 -4.76 -4.70 -28.80
N ASP A 188 -4.37 -5.51 -29.78
CA ASP A 188 -3.31 -6.48 -29.62
C ASP A 188 -1.97 -5.86 -30.04
N PHE A 189 -0.92 -6.16 -29.28
CA PHE A 189 0.43 -5.71 -29.53
C PHE A 189 1.34 -6.94 -29.61
N ALA A 190 2.09 -7.04 -30.70
CA ALA A 190 3.05 -8.13 -30.87
C ALA A 190 4.11 -8.11 -29.76
N PRO A 191 4.57 -9.28 -29.31
CA PRO A 191 5.71 -9.37 -28.40
C PRO A 191 6.94 -8.68 -29.00
N THR A 192 7.70 -7.99 -28.17
CA THR A 192 8.92 -7.26 -28.57
C THR A 192 10.19 -8.00 -28.20
N GLU A 193 10.10 -9.01 -27.33
CA GLU A 193 11.20 -9.81 -26.83
C GLU A 193 10.92 -11.32 -26.95
N SER A 194 11.97 -12.13 -26.86
CA SER A 194 11.89 -13.59 -26.92
C SER A 194 11.89 -14.21 -25.52
N ARG A 195 11.46 -15.47 -25.41
CA ARG A 195 11.49 -16.21 -24.15
C ARG A 195 12.91 -16.41 -23.61
N SER A 196 13.93 -16.39 -24.45
CA SER A 196 15.35 -16.49 -24.08
C SER A 196 15.82 -15.27 -23.27
N ASP A 197 15.11 -14.14 -23.36
CA ASP A 197 15.48 -12.89 -22.69
C ASP A 197 14.95 -12.82 -21.27
N LEU A 198 14.13 -13.81 -20.84
CA LEU A 198 13.59 -13.88 -19.49
C LEU A 198 14.66 -14.25 -18.47
N ASP A 199 14.87 -13.38 -17.51
CA ASP A 199 15.72 -13.66 -16.35
C ASP A 199 14.94 -14.36 -15.23
N THR A 200 14.74 -15.66 -15.38
CA THR A 200 14.07 -16.46 -14.37
C THR A 200 14.87 -16.55 -13.06
N THR A 201 16.21 -16.59 -13.15
CA THR A 201 17.08 -16.68 -11.97
C THR A 201 17.02 -15.41 -11.15
N GLY A 202 17.16 -14.24 -11.79
CA GLY A 202 17.00 -12.95 -11.09
C GLY A 202 15.61 -12.79 -10.49
N ALA A 203 14.55 -13.19 -11.21
CA ALA A 203 13.18 -13.16 -10.67
C ALA A 203 13.01 -14.02 -9.42
N ILE A 204 13.56 -15.23 -9.38
CA ILE A 204 13.50 -16.12 -8.21
C ILE A 204 14.27 -15.53 -7.04
N ILE A 205 15.49 -15.02 -7.26
CA ILE A 205 16.33 -14.44 -6.20
C ILE A 205 15.66 -13.20 -5.61
N SER A 206 15.12 -12.31 -6.45
CA SER A 206 14.42 -11.10 -5.98
C SER A 206 13.16 -11.45 -5.19
N PHE A 207 12.36 -12.42 -5.67
CA PHE A 207 11.17 -12.90 -4.98
C PHE A 207 11.51 -13.46 -3.59
N ILE A 208 12.48 -14.39 -3.52
CA ILE A 208 12.92 -14.97 -2.24
C ILE A 208 13.44 -13.89 -1.30
N GLY A 209 14.24 -12.95 -1.80
CA GLY A 209 14.78 -11.86 -1.00
C GLY A 209 13.71 -10.97 -0.41
N LEU A 210 12.71 -10.57 -1.19
CA LEU A 210 11.58 -9.75 -0.73
C LEU A 210 10.69 -10.51 0.26
N VAL A 211 10.38 -11.77 -0.02
CA VAL A 211 9.58 -12.62 0.87
C VAL A 211 10.27 -12.80 2.22
N LEU A 212 11.55 -13.13 2.24
CA LEU A 212 12.30 -13.30 3.49
C LEU A 212 12.39 -11.98 4.27
N LEU A 213 12.58 -10.85 3.60
CA LEU A 213 12.61 -9.54 4.25
C LEU A 213 11.29 -9.26 5.00
N VAL A 214 10.15 -9.39 4.34
CA VAL A 214 8.85 -9.08 4.95
C VAL A 214 8.43 -10.15 5.97
N LEU A 215 8.68 -11.43 5.69
CA LEU A 215 8.47 -12.51 6.67
C LEU A 215 9.25 -12.28 7.96
N GLY A 216 10.53 -11.91 7.83
CA GLY A 216 11.36 -11.58 8.98
C GLY A 216 10.78 -10.41 9.78
N ILE A 217 10.29 -9.36 9.11
CA ILE A 217 9.64 -8.24 9.77
C ILE A 217 8.37 -8.70 10.51
N LEU A 218 7.46 -9.41 9.85
CA LEU A 218 6.20 -9.90 10.44
C LEU A 218 6.40 -10.83 11.64
N SER A 219 7.52 -11.54 11.68
CA SER A 219 7.84 -12.50 12.75
C SER A 219 8.57 -11.88 13.93
N LEU A 220 8.97 -10.60 13.88
CA LEU A 220 9.78 -9.95 14.92
C LEU A 220 9.17 -10.00 16.32
N SER A 221 7.84 -9.97 16.41
CA SER A 221 7.10 -10.06 17.68
C SER A 221 7.05 -11.47 18.26
N LYS A 222 7.29 -12.51 17.45
CA LYS A 222 7.19 -13.93 17.88
C LYS A 222 8.55 -14.49 18.27
N ASP A 223 9.57 -14.28 17.44
CA ASP A 223 10.94 -14.73 17.69
C ASP A 223 11.92 -13.73 17.06
N THR A 224 12.46 -12.85 17.89
CA THR A 224 13.35 -11.77 17.46
C THR A 224 14.63 -12.31 16.80
N THR A 225 15.21 -13.39 17.32
CA THR A 225 16.50 -13.93 16.81
C THR A 225 16.31 -14.52 15.41
N THR A 226 15.36 -15.42 15.24
CA THR A 226 15.05 -16.02 13.93
C THR A 226 14.63 -14.95 12.93
N SER A 227 13.89 -13.95 13.36
CA SER A 227 13.44 -12.85 12.51
C SER A 227 14.58 -11.99 11.99
N ILE A 228 15.51 -11.60 12.86
CA ILE A 228 16.71 -10.84 12.46
C ILE A 228 17.55 -11.65 11.45
N ILE A 229 17.75 -12.94 11.70
CA ILE A 229 18.46 -13.81 10.75
C ILE A 229 17.74 -13.84 9.40
N THR A 230 16.41 -13.98 9.39
CA THR A 230 15.59 -14.02 8.18
C THR A 230 15.67 -12.70 7.40
N ILE A 231 15.63 -11.55 8.09
CA ILE A 231 15.82 -10.22 7.49
C ILE A 231 17.21 -10.12 6.85
N ILE A 232 18.25 -10.52 7.55
CA ILE A 232 19.63 -10.47 7.05
C ILE A 232 19.78 -11.36 5.81
N VAL A 233 19.26 -12.58 5.84
CA VAL A 233 19.28 -13.49 4.67
C VAL A 233 18.51 -12.89 3.50
N GLY A 234 17.34 -12.26 3.74
CA GLY A 234 16.59 -11.54 2.72
C GLY A 234 17.39 -10.39 2.10
N LEU A 235 18.06 -9.57 2.91
CA LEU A 235 18.92 -8.48 2.43
C LEU A 235 20.14 -9.00 1.64
N ILE A 236 20.75 -10.10 2.08
CA ILE A 236 21.85 -10.76 1.34
C ILE A 236 21.35 -11.27 -0.02
N ALA A 237 20.15 -11.88 -0.06
CA ALA A 237 19.55 -12.33 -1.32
C ALA A 237 19.28 -11.15 -2.28
N LEU A 238 18.76 -10.02 -1.79
CA LEU A 238 18.55 -8.81 -2.59
C LEU A 238 19.86 -8.18 -3.06
N ALA A 239 20.90 -8.18 -2.24
CA ALA A 239 22.24 -7.75 -2.65
C ALA A 239 22.83 -8.71 -3.71
N GLY A 240 22.61 -10.02 -3.55
CA GLY A 240 22.97 -11.05 -4.53
C GLY A 240 22.23 -10.86 -5.85
N PHE A 241 20.94 -10.54 -5.81
CA PHE A 241 20.14 -10.16 -6.98
C PHE A 241 20.77 -8.96 -7.70
N ALA A 242 21.04 -7.87 -6.99
CA ALA A 242 21.64 -6.69 -7.59
C ALA A 242 23.01 -7.00 -8.26
N TYR A 243 23.86 -7.79 -7.59
CA TYR A 243 25.14 -8.24 -8.16
C TYR A 243 24.93 -9.10 -9.40
N PHE A 244 23.97 -10.02 -9.37
CA PHE A 244 23.65 -10.91 -10.49
C PHE A 244 23.18 -10.12 -11.71
N GLU A 245 22.29 -9.13 -11.54
CA GLU A 245 21.79 -8.25 -12.62
C GLU A 245 22.91 -7.44 -13.27
N VAL A 246 23.81 -6.86 -12.46
CA VAL A 246 24.98 -6.13 -12.96
C VAL A 246 25.88 -7.06 -13.80
N ARG A 247 26.12 -8.29 -13.32
CA ARG A 247 26.95 -9.28 -14.04
C ARG A 247 26.28 -9.72 -15.33
N ARG A 248 24.97 -9.96 -15.31
CA ARG A 248 24.17 -10.34 -16.48
C ARG A 248 24.26 -9.28 -17.58
N LYS A 249 24.09 -8.00 -17.22
CA LYS A 249 24.24 -6.88 -18.14
C LYS A 249 25.63 -6.79 -18.73
N ARG A 250 26.68 -6.98 -17.92
CA ARG A 250 28.09 -7.00 -18.38
C ARG A 250 28.39 -8.13 -19.39
N ASN A 251 27.67 -9.24 -19.28
CA ASN A 251 27.78 -10.38 -20.19
C ASN A 251 26.94 -10.19 -21.48
N GLY A 252 26.34 -9.00 -21.69
CA GLY A 252 25.53 -8.70 -22.88
C GLY A 252 24.13 -9.33 -22.83
N GLN A 253 23.71 -9.87 -21.71
CA GLN A 253 22.36 -10.42 -21.49
C GLN A 253 21.40 -9.33 -20.98
N VAL A 254 20.12 -9.47 -21.31
CA VAL A 254 19.09 -8.53 -20.85
C VAL A 254 18.78 -8.78 -19.36
N PRO A 255 18.98 -7.80 -18.47
CA PRO A 255 18.67 -7.94 -17.06
C PRO A 255 17.16 -7.82 -16.83
N LEU A 256 16.65 -8.40 -15.71
CA LEU A 256 15.31 -8.17 -15.24
C LEU A 256 15.13 -6.72 -14.80
N LEU A 257 16.14 -6.20 -14.07
CA LEU A 257 16.21 -4.83 -13.60
C LEU A 257 17.56 -4.22 -13.94
N ASP A 258 17.54 -3.15 -14.75
CA ASP A 258 18.75 -2.43 -15.06
C ASP A 258 19.22 -1.60 -13.87
N MET A 259 20.28 -2.08 -13.18
CA MET A 259 20.85 -1.41 -12.02
C MET A 259 21.45 -0.03 -12.33
N ASP A 260 21.72 0.28 -13.60
CA ASP A 260 22.21 1.61 -14.00
C ASP A 260 21.13 2.69 -13.81
N LEU A 261 19.86 2.31 -13.78
CA LEU A 261 18.75 3.21 -13.48
C LEU A 261 18.92 3.88 -12.11
N PHE A 262 19.46 3.18 -11.13
CA PHE A 262 19.72 3.72 -9.79
C PHE A 262 20.89 4.73 -9.72
N LYS A 263 21.62 4.92 -10.81
CA LYS A 263 22.60 6.02 -10.92
C LYS A 263 21.88 7.37 -11.04
N ASP A 264 20.67 7.37 -11.62
CA ASP A 264 19.85 8.58 -11.61
C ASP A 264 19.41 8.93 -10.19
N ARG A 265 19.73 10.16 -9.80
CA ARG A 265 19.46 10.65 -8.44
C ARG A 265 17.97 10.79 -8.17
N ASN A 266 17.21 11.27 -9.17
CA ASN A 266 15.78 11.48 -9.00
C ASN A 266 15.04 10.16 -8.89
N LEU A 267 15.38 9.17 -9.72
CA LEU A 267 14.76 7.85 -9.63
C LEU A 267 15.04 7.20 -8.28
N ARG A 268 16.31 7.11 -7.88
CA ARG A 268 16.69 6.49 -6.59
C ARG A 268 16.03 7.18 -5.39
N THR A 269 16.10 8.52 -5.33
CA THR A 269 15.55 9.27 -4.21
C THR A 269 14.01 9.27 -4.25
N GLY A 270 13.41 9.41 -5.44
CA GLY A 270 11.96 9.41 -5.62
C GLY A 270 11.34 8.05 -5.27
N THR A 271 11.95 6.94 -5.68
CA THR A 271 11.49 5.60 -5.28
C THR A 271 11.53 5.42 -3.77
N LEU A 272 12.58 5.90 -3.07
CA LEU A 272 12.65 5.85 -1.61
C LEU A 272 11.58 6.74 -0.95
N VAL A 273 11.33 7.93 -1.49
CA VAL A 273 10.25 8.82 -1.02
C VAL A 273 8.90 8.14 -1.19
N LEU A 274 8.62 7.50 -2.33
CA LEU A 274 7.39 6.75 -2.57
C LEU A 274 7.27 5.58 -1.59
N LEU A 275 8.29 4.73 -1.46
CA LEU A 275 8.31 3.59 -0.55
C LEU A 275 7.95 4.01 0.88
N LEU A 276 8.64 5.02 1.42
CA LEU A 276 8.41 5.48 2.79
C LEU A 276 7.06 6.18 2.96
N SER A 277 6.55 6.87 1.93
CA SER A 277 5.22 7.50 1.98
C SER A 277 4.09 6.46 1.96
N TYR A 278 4.21 5.40 1.16
CA TYR A 278 3.27 4.28 1.16
C TYR A 278 3.37 3.47 2.46
N LEU A 279 4.57 3.32 3.02
CA LEU A 279 4.78 2.72 4.35
C LEU A 279 4.03 3.52 5.43
N ALA A 280 4.18 4.84 5.44
CA ALA A 280 3.48 5.71 6.38
C ALA A 280 1.96 5.65 6.19
N MET A 281 1.47 5.64 4.94
CA MET A 281 0.05 5.56 4.62
C MET A 281 -0.57 4.24 5.05
N GLY A 282 -0.01 3.11 4.60
CA GLY A 282 -0.53 1.77 4.90
C GLY A 282 -0.50 1.48 6.39
N GLY A 283 0.61 1.85 7.06
CA GLY A 283 0.75 1.69 8.50
C GLY A 283 -0.22 2.55 9.31
N ALA A 284 -0.37 3.83 8.96
CA ALA A 284 -1.32 4.72 9.65
C ALA A 284 -2.77 4.26 9.46
N LEU A 285 -3.15 3.88 8.23
CA LEU A 285 -4.50 3.38 7.95
C LEU A 285 -4.80 2.09 8.73
N PHE A 286 -3.85 1.17 8.78
CA PHE A 286 -3.96 -0.07 9.55
C PHE A 286 -4.14 0.22 11.06
N ALA A 287 -3.27 1.05 11.65
CA ALA A 287 -3.32 1.37 13.07
C ALA A 287 -4.62 2.09 13.47
N VAL A 288 -5.05 3.08 12.67
CA VAL A 288 -6.29 3.82 12.90
C VAL A 288 -7.49 2.90 12.77
N SER A 289 -7.55 2.06 11.73
CA SER A 289 -8.65 1.11 11.54
C SER A 289 -8.73 0.11 12.68
N LEU A 290 -7.59 -0.41 13.14
CA LEU A 290 -7.54 -1.33 14.28
C LEU A 290 -8.01 -0.65 15.58
N PHE A 291 -7.56 0.58 15.86
CA PHE A 291 -8.03 1.36 17.00
C PHE A 291 -9.56 1.56 16.97
N LEU A 292 -10.12 1.99 15.84
CA LEU A 292 -11.55 2.22 15.69
C LEU A 292 -12.38 0.95 15.89
N GLN A 293 -11.90 -0.18 15.38
CA GLN A 293 -12.62 -1.46 15.45
C GLN A 293 -12.41 -2.18 16.78
N SER A 294 -11.17 -2.26 17.28
CA SER A 294 -10.84 -3.06 18.48
C SER A 294 -11.00 -2.29 19.78
N VAL A 295 -10.73 -0.97 19.78
CA VAL A 295 -10.81 -0.13 20.98
C VAL A 295 -12.16 0.56 21.08
N LEU A 296 -12.58 1.29 20.04
CA LEU A 296 -13.87 2.00 20.07
C LEU A 296 -15.05 1.10 19.67
N GLN A 297 -14.81 -0.16 19.31
CA GLN A 297 -15.83 -1.14 18.91
C GLN A 297 -16.75 -0.62 17.79
N LEU A 298 -16.20 0.26 16.92
CA LEU A 298 -16.97 0.76 15.78
C LEU A 298 -17.13 -0.34 14.74
N ASN A 299 -18.33 -0.43 14.17
CA ASN A 299 -18.55 -1.29 13.02
C ASN A 299 -17.76 -0.80 11.80
N ALA A 300 -17.62 -1.65 10.79
CA ALA A 300 -16.84 -1.37 9.59
C ALA A 300 -17.31 -0.10 8.85
N PHE A 301 -18.62 0.18 8.83
CA PHE A 301 -19.17 1.39 8.20
C PHE A 301 -18.70 2.67 8.90
N ASN A 302 -18.79 2.76 10.20
CA ASN A 302 -18.33 3.91 10.97
C ASN A 302 -16.81 4.06 10.91
N THR A 303 -16.07 2.94 10.87
CA THR A 303 -14.61 2.94 10.64
C THR A 303 -14.29 3.54 9.27
N GLY A 304 -14.97 3.10 8.20
CA GLY A 304 -14.82 3.65 6.86
C GLY A 304 -15.16 5.13 6.78
N LEU A 305 -16.25 5.55 7.44
CA LEU A 305 -16.64 6.95 7.50
C LEU A 305 -15.60 7.82 8.24
N THR A 306 -15.00 7.30 9.30
CA THR A 306 -13.96 8.00 10.08
C THR A 306 -12.65 8.15 9.27
N THR A 307 -12.28 7.17 8.48
CA THR A 307 -11.05 7.19 7.64
C THR A 307 -11.26 7.93 6.31
N LEU A 308 -12.50 8.16 5.89
CA LEU A 308 -12.84 8.83 4.63
C LEU A 308 -12.18 10.22 4.46
N PRO A 309 -12.06 11.09 5.47
CA PRO A 309 -11.36 12.38 5.32
C PRO A 309 -9.90 12.23 4.88
N MET A 310 -9.20 11.18 5.31
CA MET A 310 -7.81 10.92 4.87
C MET A 310 -7.77 10.64 3.37
N THR A 311 -8.64 9.80 2.86
CA THR A 311 -8.68 9.44 1.43
C THR A 311 -9.21 10.60 0.57
N ILE A 312 -10.16 11.38 1.07
CA ILE A 312 -10.63 12.61 0.41
C ILE A 312 -9.50 13.65 0.34
N GLY A 313 -8.78 13.87 1.45
CA GLY A 313 -7.62 14.76 1.48
C GLY A 313 -6.57 14.33 0.46
N LEU A 314 -6.21 13.05 0.44
CA LEU A 314 -5.28 12.49 -0.54
C LEU A 314 -5.75 12.76 -1.98
N LEU A 315 -7.00 12.45 -2.31
CA LEU A 315 -7.55 12.62 -3.66
C LEU A 315 -7.55 14.09 -4.10
N ILE A 316 -8.09 14.99 -3.26
CA ILE A 316 -8.18 16.42 -3.58
C ILE A 316 -6.78 16.99 -3.84
N PHE A 317 -5.83 16.73 -2.96
CA PHE A 317 -4.50 17.31 -3.07
C PHE A 317 -3.65 16.62 -4.14
N ALA A 318 -3.89 15.35 -4.47
CA ALA A 318 -3.30 14.71 -5.63
C ALA A 318 -3.77 15.34 -6.96
N ILE A 319 -5.06 15.75 -7.06
CA ILE A 319 -5.60 16.44 -8.23
C ILE A 319 -5.09 17.89 -8.32
N ILE A 320 -4.96 18.58 -7.18
CA ILE A 320 -4.49 19.97 -7.14
C ILE A 320 -2.97 20.06 -7.41
N ALA A 321 -2.19 19.07 -6.99
CA ALA A 321 -0.72 19.10 -7.05
C ALA A 321 -0.17 19.49 -8.43
N PRO A 322 -0.59 18.88 -9.56
CA PRO A 322 -0.10 19.26 -10.88
C PRO A 322 -0.39 20.70 -11.28
N SER A 323 -1.53 21.27 -10.85
CA SER A 323 -1.90 22.65 -11.17
C SER A 323 -0.99 23.69 -10.49
N LEU A 324 -0.36 23.32 -9.39
CA LEU A 324 0.57 24.19 -8.65
C LEU A 324 1.97 24.21 -9.27
N THR A 325 2.32 23.24 -10.13
CA THR A 325 3.66 23.15 -10.74
C THR A 325 4.01 24.32 -11.65
N GLY A 326 3.01 25.08 -12.10
CA GLY A 326 3.22 26.34 -12.83
C GLY A 326 3.71 27.52 -11.94
N LYS A 327 3.52 27.42 -10.62
CA LYS A 327 3.87 28.47 -9.64
C LYS A 327 5.00 28.05 -8.69
N LEU A 328 5.06 26.79 -8.35
CA LEU A 328 6.02 26.20 -7.41
C LEU A 328 6.73 25.02 -8.08
N ASN A 329 7.97 24.77 -7.68
CA ASN A 329 8.72 23.61 -8.14
C ASN A 329 8.13 22.33 -7.54
N HIS A 330 8.22 21.19 -8.25
CA HIS A 330 7.77 19.88 -7.77
C HIS A 330 8.30 19.55 -6.37
N LYS A 331 9.60 19.79 -6.15
CA LYS A 331 10.26 19.63 -4.86
C LYS A 331 9.60 20.43 -3.73
N ALA A 332 9.25 21.68 -3.98
CA ALA A 332 8.62 22.55 -2.98
C ALA A 332 7.22 22.04 -2.61
N ILE A 333 6.42 21.58 -3.59
CA ILE A 333 5.08 21.06 -3.35
C ILE A 333 5.16 19.75 -2.54
N ILE A 334 6.09 18.85 -2.89
CA ILE A 334 6.33 17.60 -2.14
C ILE A 334 6.77 17.94 -0.71
N ALA A 335 7.64 18.92 -0.51
CA ALA A 335 8.09 19.34 0.82
C ALA A 335 6.95 19.91 1.67
N ILE A 336 6.04 20.69 1.07
CA ILE A 336 4.80 21.16 1.73
C ILE A 336 3.95 19.96 2.13
N GLY A 337 3.80 18.97 1.23
CA GLY A 337 3.10 17.73 1.53
C GLY A 337 3.68 16.99 2.73
N CYS A 338 5.01 16.88 2.82
CA CYS A 338 5.67 16.26 3.98
C CYS A 338 5.37 17.01 5.29
N ILE A 339 5.42 18.35 5.27
CA ILE A 339 5.10 19.17 6.45
C ILE A 339 3.63 18.97 6.86
N MET A 340 2.70 18.95 5.90
CA MET A 340 1.29 18.70 6.19
C MET A 340 1.09 17.29 6.79
N ALA A 341 1.75 16.27 6.24
CA ALA A 341 1.65 14.90 6.79
C ALA A 341 2.20 14.81 8.22
N ILE A 342 3.32 15.48 8.51
CA ILE A 342 3.88 15.59 9.86
C ILE A 342 2.87 16.27 10.81
N ILE A 343 2.29 17.41 10.41
CA ILE A 343 1.27 18.09 11.21
C ILE A 343 0.07 17.19 11.45
N GLY A 344 -0.41 16.47 10.43
CA GLY A 344 -1.49 15.50 10.57
C GLY A 344 -1.21 14.41 11.60
N CYS A 345 -0.01 13.81 11.55
CA CYS A 345 0.43 12.83 12.54
C CYS A 345 0.55 13.42 13.95
N LEU A 346 1.07 14.65 14.10
CA LEU A 346 1.15 15.32 15.39
C LEU A 346 -0.23 15.64 15.97
N ILE A 347 -1.18 16.08 15.15
CA ILE A 347 -2.56 16.28 15.59
C ILE A 347 -3.15 14.95 16.10
N LEU A 348 -2.99 13.88 15.33
CA LEU A 348 -3.51 12.56 15.69
C LEU A 348 -2.89 12.00 16.96
N SER A 349 -1.59 12.23 17.22
CA SER A 349 -0.88 11.67 18.37
C SER A 349 -1.50 12.01 19.73
N TYR A 350 -2.30 13.07 19.82
CA TYR A 350 -2.96 13.51 21.06
C TYR A 350 -4.45 13.18 21.13
N GLN A 351 -5.02 12.54 20.09
CA GLN A 351 -6.47 12.40 19.95
C GLN A 351 -7.01 11.01 20.28
N PHE A 352 -6.15 10.03 20.52
CA PHE A 352 -6.56 8.63 20.73
C PHE A 352 -6.87 8.37 22.22
N ARG A 353 -8.15 8.17 22.53
CA ARG A 353 -8.68 7.88 23.88
C ARG A 353 -9.95 7.03 23.75
N LEU A 354 -10.43 6.47 24.87
CA LEU A 354 -11.70 5.72 24.93
C LEU A 354 -12.92 6.60 24.61
N ASP A 355 -12.85 7.89 24.92
CA ASP A 355 -13.91 8.87 24.66
C ASP A 355 -13.77 9.59 23.29
N THR A 356 -12.82 9.15 22.48
CA THR A 356 -12.59 9.73 21.15
C THR A 356 -13.81 9.55 20.26
N THR A 357 -14.27 10.65 19.67
CA THR A 357 -15.37 10.64 18.71
C THR A 357 -14.86 10.56 17.28
N ILE A 358 -15.70 10.11 16.37
CA ILE A 358 -15.41 10.09 14.92
C ILE A 358 -14.91 11.46 14.45
N PHE A 359 -15.55 12.55 14.87
CA PHE A 359 -15.23 13.91 14.44
C PHE A 359 -13.88 14.41 14.96
N THR A 360 -13.40 13.89 16.08
CA THR A 360 -12.11 14.29 16.66
C THR A 360 -10.94 13.90 15.76
N LEU A 361 -10.98 12.72 15.16
CA LEU A 361 -9.88 12.20 14.30
C LEU A 361 -9.90 12.78 12.88
N MET A 362 -11.07 13.21 12.39
CA MET A 362 -11.24 13.65 11.01
C MET A 362 -10.27 14.76 10.56
N PRO A 363 -10.02 15.84 11.34
CA PRO A 363 -9.09 16.90 10.90
C PRO A 363 -7.66 16.41 10.74
N GLY A 364 -7.16 15.61 11.70
CA GLY A 364 -5.81 15.04 11.64
C GLY A 364 -5.64 14.08 10.45
N LEU A 365 -6.62 13.22 10.22
CA LEU A 365 -6.67 12.30 9.08
C LEU A 365 -6.72 13.06 7.75
N PHE A 366 -7.53 14.11 7.63
CA PHE A 366 -7.60 14.93 6.41
C PHE A 366 -6.26 15.60 6.09
N VAL A 367 -5.60 16.20 7.09
CA VAL A 367 -4.31 16.87 6.90
C VAL A 367 -3.21 15.86 6.53
N LEU A 368 -3.20 14.68 7.16
CA LEU A 368 -2.30 13.58 6.80
C LEU A 368 -2.50 13.15 5.34
N GLY A 369 -3.75 12.89 4.96
CA GLY A 369 -4.11 12.49 3.61
C GLY A 369 -3.75 13.57 2.57
N ALA A 370 -4.03 14.84 2.86
CA ALA A 370 -3.68 15.96 2.00
C ALA A 370 -2.16 16.05 1.74
N GLY A 371 -1.35 15.86 2.79
CA GLY A 371 0.10 15.79 2.67
C GLY A 371 0.58 14.66 1.78
N LEU A 372 0.05 13.45 2.00
CA LEU A 372 0.35 12.27 1.17
C LEU A 372 -0.07 12.47 -0.28
N GLY A 373 -1.21 13.12 -0.54
CA GLY A 373 -1.69 13.45 -1.89
C GLY A 373 -0.69 14.29 -2.69
N PHE A 374 -0.14 15.34 -2.10
CA PHE A 374 0.92 16.14 -2.73
C PHE A 374 2.17 15.32 -3.07
N ILE A 375 2.60 14.46 -2.13
CA ILE A 375 3.81 13.66 -2.30
C ILE A 375 3.61 12.63 -3.42
N MET A 376 2.56 11.83 -3.35
CA MET A 376 2.34 10.71 -4.27
C MET A 376 2.12 11.15 -5.71
N ALA A 377 1.37 12.25 -5.92
CA ALA A 377 1.08 12.75 -7.25
C ALA A 377 2.33 13.25 -7.99
N LEU A 378 3.22 13.96 -7.33
CA LEU A 378 4.37 14.60 -7.98
C LEU A 378 5.66 13.78 -7.88
N CYS A 379 5.79 12.92 -6.87
CA CYS A 379 7.02 12.15 -6.68
C CYS A 379 7.25 11.15 -7.82
N THR A 380 6.20 10.53 -8.34
CA THR A 380 6.31 9.63 -9.51
C THR A 380 6.81 10.41 -10.74
N ASP A 381 6.28 11.60 -11.01
CA ASP A 381 6.69 12.41 -12.17
C ASP A 381 8.15 12.89 -12.05
N ILE A 382 8.56 13.38 -10.87
CA ILE A 382 9.93 13.86 -10.67
C ILE A 382 10.94 12.69 -10.68
N SER A 383 10.56 11.52 -10.18
CA SER A 383 11.44 10.34 -10.17
C SER A 383 11.76 9.86 -11.59
N LEU A 384 10.83 9.97 -12.51
CA LEU A 384 10.99 9.55 -13.91
C LEU A 384 11.52 10.67 -14.82
N SER A 385 11.72 11.89 -14.29
CA SER A 385 12.00 13.09 -15.08
C SER A 385 13.28 13.04 -15.93
N ASN A 386 14.30 12.33 -15.47
CA ASN A 386 15.60 12.19 -16.16
C ASN A 386 15.78 10.85 -16.85
N VAL A 387 14.80 9.94 -16.70
CA VAL A 387 14.90 8.58 -17.26
C VAL A 387 14.61 8.64 -18.78
N PRO A 388 15.48 8.06 -19.63
CA PRO A 388 15.23 7.95 -21.06
C PRO A 388 13.91 7.25 -21.38
N ALA A 389 13.23 7.68 -22.46
CA ALA A 389 11.93 7.13 -22.85
C ALA A 389 11.91 5.61 -22.99
N GLU A 390 13.00 5.02 -23.47
CA GLU A 390 13.20 3.56 -23.65
C GLU A 390 13.19 2.81 -22.32
N SER A 391 13.64 3.44 -21.22
CA SER A 391 13.77 2.85 -19.89
C SER A 391 12.64 3.25 -18.93
N GLN A 392 11.70 4.10 -19.37
CA GLN A 392 10.63 4.59 -18.51
C GLN A 392 9.72 3.48 -17.97
N ASN A 393 9.45 2.44 -18.75
CA ASN A 393 8.66 1.29 -18.31
C ASN A 393 9.34 0.56 -17.14
N ASN A 394 10.64 0.30 -17.25
CA ASN A 394 11.41 -0.36 -16.19
C ASN A 394 11.49 0.53 -14.92
N ALA A 395 11.74 1.81 -15.09
CA ALA A 395 11.78 2.76 -13.96
C ALA A 395 10.42 2.94 -13.28
N SER A 396 9.31 2.93 -14.04
CA SER A 396 7.95 2.91 -13.51
C SER A 396 7.68 1.63 -12.72
N GLY A 397 8.15 0.47 -13.21
CA GLY A 397 8.10 -0.80 -12.48
C GLY A 397 8.82 -0.74 -11.15
N VAL A 398 9.99 -0.11 -11.09
CA VAL A 398 10.75 0.13 -9.84
C VAL A 398 9.93 0.99 -8.85
N ASN A 399 9.34 2.08 -9.33
CA ASN A 399 8.48 2.93 -8.48
C ASN A 399 7.29 2.15 -7.94
N SER A 400 6.58 1.40 -8.78
CA SER A 400 5.42 0.62 -8.37
C SER A 400 5.79 -0.51 -7.40
N THR A 401 6.94 -1.17 -7.62
CA THR A 401 7.49 -2.14 -6.65
C THR A 401 7.78 -1.46 -5.31
N GLY A 402 8.39 -0.27 -5.33
CA GLY A 402 8.64 0.52 -4.13
C GLY A 402 7.36 0.91 -3.38
N GLN A 403 6.30 1.28 -4.09
CA GLN A 403 4.98 1.60 -3.52
C GLN A 403 4.36 0.37 -2.83
N SER A 404 4.23 -0.74 -3.53
CA SER A 404 3.62 -1.96 -2.98
C SER A 404 4.46 -2.55 -1.84
N LEU A 405 5.80 -2.51 -1.93
CA LEU A 405 6.69 -2.91 -0.86
C LEU A 405 6.56 -1.99 0.37
N GLY A 406 6.45 -0.67 0.14
CA GLY A 406 6.22 0.30 1.21
C GLY A 406 4.93 0.00 1.96
N GLU A 407 3.84 -0.24 1.26
CA GLU A 407 2.54 -0.57 1.84
C GLU A 407 2.59 -1.88 2.65
N SER A 408 3.20 -2.93 2.09
CA SER A 408 3.41 -4.20 2.79
C SER A 408 4.24 -4.04 4.06
N MET A 409 5.36 -3.34 3.98
CA MET A 409 6.21 -3.06 5.15
C MET A 409 5.50 -2.16 6.17
N GLY A 410 4.64 -1.24 5.70
CA GLY A 410 3.88 -0.33 6.56
C GLY A 410 2.97 -1.07 7.52
N THR A 411 2.13 -1.95 7.01
CA THR A 411 1.26 -2.79 7.84
C THR A 411 2.06 -3.69 8.78
N ALA A 412 3.16 -4.30 8.29
CA ALA A 412 4.00 -5.19 9.09
C ALA A 412 4.73 -4.44 10.23
N ILE A 413 5.42 -3.33 9.91
CA ILE A 413 6.22 -2.55 10.88
C ILE A 413 5.31 -1.88 11.91
N ILE A 414 4.22 -1.25 11.46
CA ILE A 414 3.31 -0.57 12.39
C ILE A 414 2.59 -1.56 13.30
N GLY A 415 2.30 -2.79 12.82
CA GLY A 415 1.79 -3.84 13.70
C GLY A 415 2.74 -4.20 14.85
N ILE A 416 4.05 -4.25 14.58
CA ILE A 416 5.05 -4.46 15.63
C ILE A 416 5.12 -3.25 16.57
N ILE A 417 5.09 -2.04 16.02
CA ILE A 417 5.12 -0.80 16.78
C ILE A 417 3.90 -0.70 17.71
N LEU A 418 2.73 -1.16 17.27
CA LEU A 418 1.55 -1.27 18.11
C LEU A 418 1.78 -2.21 19.31
N ILE A 419 2.38 -3.39 19.08
CA ILE A 419 2.69 -4.33 20.16
C ILE A 419 3.67 -3.70 21.17
N LEU A 420 4.75 -3.08 20.67
CA LEU A 420 5.74 -2.40 21.51
C LEU A 420 5.12 -1.19 22.24
N GLY A 421 4.21 -0.47 21.59
CA GLY A 421 3.46 0.63 22.17
C GLY A 421 2.57 0.18 23.31
N VAL A 422 1.85 -0.94 23.16
CA VAL A 422 1.04 -1.54 24.25
C VAL A 422 1.92 -1.92 25.43
N MET A 423 3.08 -2.54 25.20
CA MET A 423 4.01 -2.89 26.27
C MET A 423 4.53 -1.64 27.00
N GLY A 424 4.91 -0.60 26.27
CA GLY A 424 5.32 0.69 26.83
C GLY A 424 4.20 1.37 27.59
N GLY A 425 2.97 1.39 27.03
CA GLY A 425 1.79 1.96 27.65
C GLY A 425 1.42 1.27 28.96
N VAL A 426 1.53 -0.06 29.02
CA VAL A 426 1.34 -0.82 30.28
C VAL A 426 2.37 -0.43 31.33
N SER A 427 3.65 -0.31 30.93
CA SER A 427 4.70 0.15 31.84
C SER A 427 4.41 1.54 32.39
N THR A 428 4.05 2.50 31.54
CA THR A 428 3.68 3.88 31.92
C THR A 428 2.47 3.90 32.86
N ALA A 429 1.46 3.06 32.56
CA ALA A 429 0.27 2.96 33.40
C ALA A 429 0.60 2.41 34.80
N ILE A 430 1.44 1.37 34.90
CA ILE A 430 1.87 0.82 36.20
C ILE A 430 2.69 1.87 36.97
N ASP A 431 3.63 2.55 36.31
CA ASP A 431 4.43 3.60 36.94
C ASP A 431 3.57 4.77 37.46
N THR A 432 2.45 5.03 36.79
CA THR A 432 1.55 6.14 37.14
C THR A 432 0.56 5.77 38.27
N TYR A 433 -0.05 4.57 38.17
CA TYR A 433 -1.16 4.17 39.05
C TYR A 433 -0.76 3.15 40.13
N ALA A 434 0.42 2.52 40.01
CA ALA A 434 0.96 1.56 40.97
C ALA A 434 2.49 1.68 41.11
N PRO A 435 3.04 2.88 41.45
CA PRO A 435 4.47 3.16 41.39
C PRO A 435 5.33 2.23 42.27
N ASP A 436 4.77 1.73 43.37
CA ASP A 436 5.47 0.77 44.24
C ASP A 436 5.69 -0.60 43.59
N HIS A 437 5.06 -0.87 42.45
CA HIS A 437 5.13 -2.12 41.67
C HIS A 437 5.74 -1.92 40.27
N SER A 438 6.40 -0.80 39.98
CA SER A 438 6.91 -0.43 38.66
C SER A 438 7.89 -1.46 38.05
N GLY A 439 8.55 -2.28 38.87
CA GLY A 439 9.45 -3.36 38.42
C GLY A 439 8.82 -4.77 38.39
N ASP A 440 7.54 -4.90 38.73
CA ASP A 440 6.88 -6.20 38.86
C ASP A 440 6.45 -6.75 37.48
N GLN A 441 7.24 -7.68 36.94
CA GLN A 441 6.95 -8.33 35.68
C GLN A 441 5.64 -9.14 35.69
N GLN A 442 5.25 -9.68 36.85
CA GLN A 442 4.00 -10.43 36.98
C GLN A 442 2.81 -9.49 36.82
N LEU A 443 2.83 -8.32 37.46
CA LEU A 443 1.79 -7.31 37.31
C LEU A 443 1.66 -6.83 35.86
N HIS A 444 2.80 -6.64 35.15
CA HIS A 444 2.79 -6.31 33.71
C HIS A 444 2.04 -7.37 32.89
N GLN A 445 2.33 -8.64 33.13
CA GLN A 445 1.64 -9.74 32.43
C GLN A 445 0.17 -9.83 32.80
N ASP A 446 -0.17 -9.60 34.04
CA ASP A 446 -1.57 -9.65 34.51
C ASP A 446 -2.40 -8.51 33.91
N VAL A 447 -1.85 -7.29 33.79
CA VAL A 447 -2.50 -6.16 33.12
C VAL A 447 -2.68 -6.46 31.62
N LEU A 448 -1.65 -6.97 30.93
CA LEU A 448 -1.76 -7.38 29.53
C LEU A 448 -2.83 -8.45 29.33
N ASN A 449 -2.82 -9.49 30.18
CA ASN A 449 -3.79 -10.58 30.12
C ASN A 449 -5.23 -10.09 30.42
N TYR A 450 -5.38 -9.14 31.33
CA TYR A 450 -6.67 -8.54 31.64
C TYR A 450 -7.24 -7.84 30.40
N PHE A 451 -6.49 -6.93 29.76
CA PHE A 451 -6.96 -6.21 28.58
C PHE A 451 -7.13 -7.10 27.34
N GLN A 452 -6.38 -8.20 27.22
CA GLN A 452 -6.60 -9.21 26.19
C GLN A 452 -7.90 -10.00 26.37
N LYS A 453 -8.36 -10.18 27.64
CA LYS A 453 -9.58 -10.91 27.99
C LYS A 453 -10.82 -10.03 28.02
N VAL A 454 -10.68 -8.72 28.21
CA VAL A 454 -11.78 -7.77 28.16
C VAL A 454 -12.32 -7.72 26.74
N GLY A 455 -13.35 -8.51 26.48
CA GLY A 455 -13.98 -8.61 25.15
C GLY A 455 -14.85 -7.40 24.82
N ASN A 456 -15.31 -6.63 25.84
CA ASN A 456 -16.12 -5.44 25.69
C ASN A 456 -15.64 -4.36 26.66
N LEU A 457 -15.28 -3.19 26.13
CA LEU A 457 -14.87 -2.03 26.93
C LEU A 457 -16.01 -1.47 27.83
N ASP A 458 -17.25 -1.80 27.53
CA ASP A 458 -18.39 -1.42 28.40
C ASP A 458 -18.27 -2.06 29.79
N ASP A 459 -17.62 -3.22 29.88
CA ASP A 459 -17.43 -3.96 31.16
C ASP A 459 -16.46 -3.24 32.12
N ILE A 460 -15.66 -2.28 31.63
CA ILE A 460 -14.70 -1.53 32.46
C ILE A 460 -15.12 -0.09 32.75
N LYS A 461 -16.14 0.44 32.08
CA LYS A 461 -16.57 1.84 32.19
C LYS A 461 -17.03 2.24 33.59
N ASP A 462 -17.44 1.30 34.40
CA ASP A 462 -17.91 1.56 35.80
C ASP A 462 -16.75 1.75 36.80
N ASN A 463 -15.50 1.47 36.38
CA ASN A 463 -14.33 1.65 37.24
C ASN A 463 -13.38 2.72 36.67
N ASN A 464 -13.42 3.91 37.21
CA ASN A 464 -12.64 5.07 36.77
C ASN A 464 -11.13 4.77 36.68
N THR A 465 -10.56 4.04 37.64
CA THR A 465 -9.13 3.69 37.63
C THR A 465 -8.79 2.78 36.46
N VAL A 466 -9.65 1.81 36.17
CA VAL A 466 -9.41 0.90 35.00
C VAL A 466 -9.55 1.67 33.69
N VAL A 467 -10.49 2.61 33.60
CA VAL A 467 -10.65 3.50 32.45
C VAL A 467 -9.43 4.38 32.26
N ASP A 468 -8.86 4.95 33.32
CA ASP A 468 -7.67 5.79 33.26
C ASP A 468 -6.43 4.99 32.85
N VAL A 469 -6.25 3.77 33.37
CA VAL A 469 -5.20 2.82 32.95
C VAL A 469 -5.34 2.49 31.47
N ALA A 470 -6.56 2.16 31.02
CA ALA A 470 -6.84 1.86 29.61
C ALA A 470 -6.53 3.06 28.71
N ASN A 471 -6.97 4.26 29.10
CA ASN A 471 -6.68 5.49 28.35
C ASN A 471 -5.18 5.74 28.24
N THR A 472 -4.42 5.53 29.30
CA THR A 472 -2.96 5.69 29.30
C THR A 472 -2.31 4.72 28.32
N ILE A 473 -2.68 3.44 28.36
CA ILE A 473 -2.17 2.42 27.44
C ILE A 473 -2.49 2.78 25.99
N ILE A 474 -3.72 3.15 25.69
CA ILE A 474 -4.17 3.50 24.34
C ILE A 474 -3.45 4.74 23.83
N GLN A 475 -3.41 5.79 24.66
CA GLN A 475 -2.80 7.06 24.28
C GLN A 475 -1.30 6.89 24.01
N GLU A 476 -0.55 6.22 24.89
CA GLU A 476 0.87 5.94 24.72
C GLU A 476 1.12 5.09 23.45
N THR A 477 0.32 4.04 23.26
CA THR A 477 0.44 3.16 22.08
C THR A 477 0.24 3.93 20.78
N MET A 478 -0.84 4.66 20.66
CA MET A 478 -1.18 5.37 19.42
C MET A 478 -0.30 6.60 19.22
N ALA A 479 0.09 7.30 20.30
CA ALA A 479 1.07 8.37 20.22
C ALA A 479 2.42 7.85 19.70
N PHE A 480 2.88 6.70 20.18
CA PHE A 480 4.11 6.07 19.70
C PHE A 480 4.05 5.72 18.20
N VAL A 481 2.93 5.15 17.74
CA VAL A 481 2.69 4.88 16.31
C VAL A 481 2.76 6.18 15.48
N MET A 482 2.08 7.24 15.92
CA MET A 482 2.06 8.51 15.21
C MET A 482 3.42 9.22 15.24
N GLN A 483 4.18 9.09 16.33
CA GLN A 483 5.54 9.61 16.43
C GLN A 483 6.48 8.89 15.46
N VAL A 484 6.43 7.56 15.37
CA VAL A 484 7.23 6.80 14.40
C VAL A 484 6.84 7.18 12.97
N THR A 485 5.54 7.32 12.67
CA THR A 485 5.07 7.79 11.38
C THR A 485 5.58 9.22 11.08
N THR A 486 5.60 10.10 12.08
CA THR A 486 6.18 11.44 11.98
C THR A 486 7.68 11.40 11.64
N ILE A 487 8.44 10.52 12.29
CA ILE A 487 9.87 10.32 12.00
C ILE A 487 10.07 9.84 10.56
N ILE A 488 9.26 8.90 10.11
CA ILE A 488 9.29 8.42 8.71
C ILE A 488 9.03 9.60 7.76
N MET A 489 8.01 10.41 8.02
CA MET A 489 7.69 11.58 7.19
C MET A 489 8.78 12.67 7.26
N ALA A 490 9.48 12.83 8.38
CA ALA A 490 10.64 13.70 8.49
C ALA A 490 11.83 13.18 7.63
N ILE A 491 12.04 11.87 7.58
CA ILE A 491 13.02 11.25 6.68
C ILE A 491 12.62 11.49 5.21
N VAL A 492 11.34 11.33 4.87
CA VAL A 492 10.80 11.65 3.54
C VAL A 492 11.06 13.12 3.19
N PHE A 493 10.84 14.05 4.12
CA PHE A 493 11.16 15.47 3.92
C PHE A 493 12.64 15.68 3.61
N ILE A 494 13.55 15.09 4.39
CA ILE A 494 15.00 15.19 4.16
C ILE A 494 15.40 14.60 2.80
N LEU A 495 14.82 13.47 2.41
CA LEU A 495 15.04 12.88 1.10
C LEU A 495 14.51 13.79 -0.02
N THR A 496 13.35 14.40 0.16
CA THR A 496 12.76 15.35 -0.78
C THR A 496 13.70 16.52 -1.05
N LEU A 497 14.43 17.00 -0.04
CA LEU A 497 15.43 18.05 -0.23
C LEU A 497 16.59 17.65 -1.16
N ARG A 498 16.80 16.35 -1.38
CA ARG A 498 17.81 15.84 -2.31
C ARG A 498 17.30 15.68 -3.75
N LEU A 499 15.98 15.77 -4.01
CA LEU A 499 15.44 15.72 -5.37
C LEU A 499 15.93 16.95 -6.18
N GLN A 500 16.13 16.73 -7.47
CA GLN A 500 16.51 17.79 -8.42
C GLN A 500 15.28 18.17 -9.23
N ASP A 501 14.90 19.44 -9.16
CA ASP A 501 13.79 19.95 -9.97
C ASP A 501 14.08 19.84 -11.47
N LYS A 502 13.05 19.53 -12.25
CA LYS A 502 13.07 19.76 -13.69
C LYS A 502 13.44 21.24 -13.92
N LYS A 503 14.49 21.49 -14.70
CA LYS A 503 14.73 22.87 -15.19
C LYS A 503 13.45 23.30 -15.91
N LEU A 504 12.73 24.27 -15.35
CA LEU A 504 11.63 24.92 -16.03
C LEU A 504 12.19 25.38 -17.37
N LYS A 505 11.79 24.76 -18.48
CA LYS A 505 12.00 25.34 -19.79
C LYS A 505 11.23 26.65 -19.76
N LYS A 506 11.95 27.77 -19.69
CA LYS A 506 11.38 29.10 -19.95
C LYS A 506 10.75 29.00 -21.35
N GLN A 507 9.42 28.93 -21.40
CA GLN A 507 8.66 29.17 -22.61
C GLN A 507 8.79 30.64 -23.00
#